data_e6929871a5008ce5c053f01529d4175d
#
_entry.id   e6929871a5008ce5c053f01529d4175d
#
_cell.length_a   1.000
_cell.length_b   1.000
_cell.length_c   1.000
_cell.angle_alpha   90.00
_cell.angle_beta   90.00
_cell.angle_gamma   90.00
#
_symmetry.space_group_name_H-M   'P 1'
#
loop_
_entity.id
_entity.type
_entity.pdbx_description
1 polymer ?
#
loop_
_entity_poly.entity_id
_entity_poly.type
_entity_poly.pdbx_seq_one_letter_code
_entity_poly.pdbx_strand_id
1 'polypeptide(L)'
;MCIQSLNVRPPTRARSTVHSRAPVCVFLFPFASVPVVPIDGSIEAAAGRDDARDSWTRVRVERGALEDRSNRSNRRDRARERATRATMTLVESASEGGGSASAAVTAACRVVGVLIHGETERPDEDDGAEESAREDGEAEKFAKALCAKSRGEVFEELAKHAETVFSDGGDKEASGVVAVMANLAGEDAKAVKRVMECVTASVSERVGLRVRCAIAVYNDARGADVGTKLELFERVAAYCVSAGQKGVLPTLIAHAGDAKAWGSDVKIQRRVLKLSVDLLRELGDREEELFSTMIKYLATFENDAGAVGEAAEIAKETARAFIASPTMFHGDFLALKGVQGLQSSDAAVFKLLSTLLTGSVSDYLALVKSSGSVISDLGLDADECMAKMRTMALSALGKKGDCAYSEIKEALQCEEAEVEECVVRAVGAGVVDAKMDQINKRVVFTRCTDRVFSGAEWQELGAKISSWRGSIDALQQRLSAN
;
A
#
# COMPACT_ATOMS: atom_id res chain seq x y z
N MET A 1 -11.10 9.36 68.82
CA MET A 1 -10.50 8.22 69.53
C MET A 1 -10.29 7.10 68.55
N CYS A 2 -9.02 6.71 68.42
CA CYS A 2 -8.41 5.58 67.76
C CYS A 2 -8.80 5.25 66.30
N ILE A 3 -7.96 5.71 65.42
CA ILE A 3 -7.71 5.22 64.07
C ILE A 3 -6.72 4.06 64.21
N GLN A 4 -7.08 2.87 63.73
CA GLN A 4 -6.12 1.77 63.50
C GLN A 4 -5.79 1.73 62.01
N SER A 5 -4.54 2.07 61.69
CA SER A 5 -3.88 1.93 60.43
C SER A 5 -3.50 0.48 60.16
N LEU A 6 -4.02 -0.13 59.09
CA LEU A 6 -3.54 -1.41 58.55
C LEU A 6 -2.50 -1.16 57.44
N ASN A 7 -1.28 -1.47 57.82
CA ASN A 7 -0.07 -1.45 57.01
C ASN A 7 -0.06 -2.71 56.12
N VAL A 8 -0.27 -2.57 54.83
CA VAL A 8 -0.08 -3.66 53.84
C VAL A 8 1.23 -3.40 53.09
N ARG A 9 2.20 -4.27 53.33
CA ARG A 9 3.48 -4.31 52.63
C ARG A 9 3.27 -4.73 51.17
N PRO A 10 3.96 -4.12 50.20
CA PRO A 10 3.96 -4.63 48.81
C PRO A 10 4.84 -5.85 48.67
N PRO A 11 4.50 -6.80 47.78
CA PRO A 11 5.35 -7.95 47.50
C PRO A 11 6.56 -7.58 46.65
N THR A 12 7.67 -8.21 46.96
CA THR A 12 8.99 -8.12 46.36
C THR A 12 8.98 -8.35 44.86
N ARG A 13 9.63 -7.47 44.14
CA ARG A 13 9.96 -7.52 42.72
C ARG A 13 10.78 -8.80 42.40
N ALA A 14 10.18 -9.72 41.67
CA ALA A 14 10.92 -10.67 40.85
C ALA A 14 11.28 -9.95 39.52
N ARG A 15 12.57 -9.76 39.27
CA ARG A 15 13.11 -9.33 37.95
C ARG A 15 12.91 -10.46 36.95
N SER A 16 11.91 -10.37 36.10
CA SER A 16 11.87 -11.09 34.84
C SER A 16 12.15 -10.09 33.73
N THR A 17 13.34 -10.23 33.13
CA THR A 17 13.71 -9.59 31.88
C THR A 17 12.87 -10.20 30.76
N VAL A 18 11.73 -9.60 30.49
CA VAL A 18 10.96 -9.89 29.30
C VAL A 18 11.54 -9.03 28.19
N HIS A 19 12.37 -9.63 27.36
CA HIS A 19 12.67 -9.09 26.05
C HIS A 19 11.37 -9.06 25.25
N SER A 20 10.81 -7.87 25.11
CA SER A 20 9.73 -7.59 24.19
C SER A 20 10.26 -7.76 22.76
N ARG A 21 10.13 -8.97 22.22
CA ARG A 21 10.24 -9.21 20.77
C ARG A 21 8.97 -8.69 20.13
N ALA A 22 9.07 -7.61 19.39
CA ALA A 22 8.03 -7.20 18.46
C ALA A 22 7.68 -8.37 17.52
N PRO A 23 6.40 -8.58 17.17
CA PRO A 23 6.03 -9.65 16.26
C PRO A 23 6.63 -9.35 14.89
N VAL A 24 7.51 -10.24 14.43
CA VAL A 24 8.06 -10.24 13.10
C VAL A 24 6.96 -10.75 12.17
N CYS A 25 6.25 -9.83 11.53
CA CYS A 25 5.38 -10.18 10.40
C CYS A 25 6.26 -10.60 9.22
N VAL A 26 6.45 -11.89 9.07
CA VAL A 26 7.05 -12.48 7.87
C VAL A 26 5.98 -12.46 6.79
N PHE A 27 6.24 -11.76 5.68
CA PHE A 27 5.41 -11.85 4.48
C PHE A 27 5.50 -13.26 3.92
N LEU A 28 4.58 -14.14 4.29
CA LEU A 28 4.31 -15.36 3.57
C LEU A 28 3.35 -15.02 2.43
N PHE A 29 3.89 -14.69 1.27
CA PHE A 29 3.10 -14.67 0.05
C PHE A 29 2.69 -16.11 -0.30
N PRO A 30 1.40 -16.42 -0.43
CA PRO A 30 1.01 -17.64 -1.09
C PRO A 30 1.39 -17.50 -2.56
N PHE A 31 2.23 -18.37 -3.06
CA PHE A 31 2.51 -18.52 -4.49
C PHE A 31 1.23 -18.96 -5.21
N ALA A 32 0.42 -18.00 -5.64
CA ALA A 32 -0.62 -18.25 -6.62
C ALA A 32 0.05 -18.22 -7.99
N SER A 33 0.16 -19.39 -8.61
CA SER A 33 0.53 -19.57 -10.00
C SER A 33 -0.38 -18.72 -10.90
N VAL A 34 0.23 -17.76 -11.58
CA VAL A 34 -0.41 -17.02 -12.68
C VAL A 34 -0.72 -18.01 -13.80
N PRO A 35 -1.95 -18.12 -14.28
CA PRO A 35 -2.26 -19.00 -15.40
C PRO A 35 -1.57 -18.51 -16.66
N VAL A 36 -0.75 -19.37 -17.27
CA VAL A 36 -0.20 -19.19 -18.62
C VAL A 36 -1.35 -19.40 -19.59
N VAL A 37 -1.72 -18.36 -20.33
CA VAL A 37 -2.67 -18.45 -21.44
C VAL A 37 -1.95 -19.10 -22.62
N PRO A 38 -2.43 -20.22 -23.19
CA PRO A 38 -1.88 -20.78 -24.41
C PRO A 38 -2.32 -19.93 -25.61
N ILE A 39 -1.37 -19.51 -26.41
CA ILE A 39 -1.63 -18.90 -27.73
C ILE A 39 -1.73 -20.03 -28.73
N ASP A 40 -2.96 -20.40 -29.06
CA ASP A 40 -3.27 -21.27 -30.20
C ASP A 40 -3.35 -20.39 -31.45
N GLY A 41 -2.39 -20.56 -32.34
CA GLY A 41 -2.33 -19.89 -33.63
C GLY A 41 -2.38 -20.91 -34.77
N SER A 42 -3.58 -21.33 -35.15
CA SER A 42 -3.81 -22.06 -36.41
C SER A 42 -3.74 -21.09 -37.60
N ILE A 43 -2.79 -21.26 -38.48
CA ILE A 43 -2.77 -20.63 -39.79
C ILE A 43 -2.94 -21.73 -40.84
N GLU A 44 -4.06 -21.67 -41.55
CA GLU A 44 -4.38 -22.53 -42.70
C GLU A 44 -3.48 -22.23 -43.91
N ALA A 45 -3.13 -23.32 -44.58
CA ALA A 45 -2.31 -23.33 -45.77
C ALA A 45 -3.15 -23.04 -47.02
N ALA A 46 -2.60 -22.15 -47.88
CA ALA A 46 -3.02 -22.02 -49.27
C ALA A 46 -1.88 -22.47 -50.18
N ALA A 47 -2.12 -23.44 -51.01
CA ALA A 47 -1.17 -24.07 -51.89
C ALA A 47 -0.99 -23.29 -53.23
N GLY A 48 0.26 -23.19 -53.69
CA GLY A 48 0.64 -22.87 -55.08
C GLY A 48 1.82 -23.75 -55.47
N ARG A 49 1.61 -24.66 -56.42
CA ARG A 49 2.65 -25.52 -57.02
C ARG A 49 3.37 -24.71 -58.12
N ASP A 50 4.68 -24.72 -58.06
CA ASP A 50 5.66 -24.98 -59.14
C ASP A 50 6.99 -24.30 -58.74
N ASP A 51 8.02 -25.10 -58.66
CA ASP A 51 9.47 -24.91 -58.72
C ASP A 51 10.21 -25.74 -57.68
N ALA A 52 10.22 -27.04 -57.92
CA ALA A 52 10.75 -27.99 -56.98
C ALA A 52 12.03 -28.69 -57.48
N ARG A 53 13.08 -27.94 -57.82
CA ARG A 53 14.40 -28.58 -58.04
C ARG A 53 15.64 -27.83 -57.52
N ASP A 54 15.59 -26.53 -57.29
CA ASP A 54 16.75 -25.82 -56.78
C ASP A 54 16.71 -25.45 -55.27
N SER A 55 15.66 -25.84 -54.57
CA SER A 55 15.45 -25.52 -53.14
C SER A 55 16.09 -26.52 -52.15
N TRP A 56 16.41 -27.73 -52.56
CA TRP A 56 16.87 -28.80 -51.67
C TRP A 56 18.28 -28.66 -51.11
N THR A 57 19.16 -27.94 -51.80
CA THR A 57 20.53 -27.68 -51.33
C THR A 57 20.58 -26.51 -50.36
N ARG A 58 19.74 -25.48 -50.53
CA ARG A 58 19.66 -24.34 -49.60
C ARG A 58 19.01 -24.72 -48.26
N VAL A 59 17.93 -25.51 -48.31
CA VAL A 59 17.22 -25.98 -47.11
C VAL A 59 18.09 -26.86 -46.23
N ARG A 60 19.03 -27.62 -46.82
CA ARG A 60 19.93 -28.50 -46.04
C ARG A 60 20.99 -27.72 -45.27
N VAL A 61 21.48 -26.62 -45.82
CA VAL A 61 22.47 -25.72 -45.16
C VAL A 61 21.79 -24.88 -44.07
N GLU A 62 20.56 -24.40 -44.32
CA GLU A 62 19.79 -23.64 -43.31
C GLU A 62 19.30 -24.53 -42.17
N ARG A 63 18.91 -25.83 -42.45
CA ARG A 63 18.55 -26.78 -41.40
C ARG A 63 19.72 -27.14 -40.49
N GLY A 64 20.92 -27.34 -41.04
CA GLY A 64 22.15 -27.56 -40.27
C GLY A 64 22.52 -26.35 -39.38
N ALA A 65 22.33 -25.11 -39.89
CA ALA A 65 22.57 -23.91 -39.13
C ALA A 65 21.53 -23.64 -38.06
N LEU A 66 20.25 -24.04 -38.24
CA LEU A 66 19.19 -23.97 -37.26
C LEU A 66 19.32 -25.05 -36.18
N GLU A 67 19.72 -26.29 -36.57
CA GLU A 67 20.02 -27.37 -35.61
C GLU A 67 21.24 -27.01 -34.74
N ASP A 68 22.26 -26.41 -35.32
CA ASP A 68 23.46 -25.98 -34.55
C ASP A 68 23.15 -24.80 -33.61
N ARG A 69 22.29 -23.84 -34.00
CA ARG A 69 21.77 -22.80 -33.12
C ARG A 69 20.88 -23.34 -32.01
N SER A 70 20.02 -24.33 -32.32
CA SER A 70 19.16 -24.99 -31.32
C SER A 70 19.98 -25.82 -30.35
N ASN A 71 21.02 -26.52 -30.81
CA ASN A 71 21.93 -27.28 -29.95
C ASN A 71 22.80 -26.36 -29.05
N ARG A 72 23.25 -25.22 -29.58
CA ARG A 72 23.97 -24.22 -28.76
C ARG A 72 23.06 -23.55 -27.71
N SER A 73 21.79 -23.27 -28.04
CA SER A 73 20.81 -22.81 -27.09
C SER A 73 20.53 -23.86 -25.99
N ASN A 74 20.27 -25.12 -26.37
CA ASN A 74 20.04 -26.21 -25.43
C ASN A 74 21.27 -26.54 -24.53
N ARG A 75 22.50 -26.39 -25.07
CA ARG A 75 23.71 -26.54 -24.26
C ARG A 75 23.87 -25.40 -23.26
N ARG A 76 23.60 -24.16 -23.68
CA ARG A 76 23.57 -22.97 -22.75
C ARG A 76 22.54 -23.12 -21.66
N ASP A 77 21.33 -23.61 -21.97
CA ASP A 77 20.27 -23.81 -21.01
C ASP A 77 20.60 -24.93 -20.00
N ARG A 78 21.24 -26.03 -20.45
CA ARG A 78 21.68 -27.12 -19.57
C ARG A 78 22.86 -26.68 -18.66
N ALA A 79 23.78 -25.86 -19.16
CA ALA A 79 24.87 -25.33 -18.34
C ALA A 79 24.34 -24.32 -17.31
N ARG A 80 23.37 -23.48 -17.72
CA ARG A 80 22.62 -22.59 -16.81
C ARG A 80 21.89 -23.38 -15.74
N GLU A 81 21.19 -24.48 -16.09
CA GLU A 81 20.52 -25.35 -15.10
C GLU A 81 21.50 -25.98 -14.09
N ARG A 82 22.67 -26.40 -14.53
CA ARG A 82 23.71 -26.97 -13.61
C ARG A 82 24.28 -25.90 -12.67
N ALA A 83 24.60 -24.70 -13.18
CA ALA A 83 25.03 -23.57 -12.38
C ALA A 83 23.93 -23.16 -11.37
N THR A 84 22.67 -23.10 -11.80
CA THR A 84 21.51 -22.79 -10.96
C THR A 84 21.33 -23.85 -9.85
N ARG A 85 21.52 -25.15 -10.15
CA ARG A 85 21.41 -26.22 -9.14
C ARG A 85 22.53 -26.12 -8.08
N ALA A 86 23.75 -25.78 -8.47
CA ALA A 86 24.85 -25.53 -7.54
C ALA A 86 24.60 -24.29 -6.66
N THR A 87 24.02 -23.23 -7.22
CA THR A 87 23.71 -21.99 -6.49
C THR A 87 22.54 -22.20 -5.51
N MET A 88 21.51 -22.99 -5.87
CA MET A 88 20.40 -23.31 -4.95
C MET A 88 20.84 -24.11 -3.74
N THR A 89 21.71 -25.13 -3.92
CA THR A 89 22.22 -25.92 -2.79
C THR A 89 23.05 -25.05 -1.84
N LEU A 90 23.72 -24.01 -2.34
CA LEU A 90 24.54 -23.10 -1.54
C LEU A 90 23.72 -22.01 -0.84
N VAL A 91 22.64 -21.53 -1.45
CA VAL A 91 21.73 -20.54 -0.84
C VAL A 91 20.84 -21.20 0.23
N GLU A 92 20.34 -22.42 -0.02
CA GLU A 92 19.61 -23.20 0.98
C GLU A 92 20.48 -23.56 2.18
N SER A 93 21.73 -23.97 1.96
CA SER A 93 22.67 -24.25 3.08
C SER A 93 23.11 -23.01 3.86
N ALA A 94 23.07 -21.82 3.27
CA ALA A 94 23.34 -20.57 3.96
C ALA A 94 22.12 -20.09 4.81
N SER A 95 20.90 -20.46 4.41
CA SER A 95 19.68 -20.14 5.18
C SER A 95 19.48 -21.06 6.38
N GLU A 96 20.00 -22.29 6.35
CA GLU A 96 19.88 -23.30 7.42
C GLU A 96 21.02 -23.30 8.48
N GLY A 97 21.89 -22.29 8.45
CA GLY A 97 22.78 -22.00 9.59
C GLY A 97 24.05 -22.83 9.73
N GLY A 98 24.52 -23.54 8.71
CA GLY A 98 25.72 -24.39 8.79
C GLY A 98 26.72 -24.27 7.65
N GLY A 99 26.35 -23.67 6.52
CA GLY A 99 27.24 -23.50 5.36
C GLY A 99 27.93 -22.15 5.38
N SER A 100 29.25 -22.16 5.15
CA SER A 100 30.08 -20.96 5.18
C SER A 100 29.52 -19.86 4.27
N ALA A 101 29.29 -18.67 4.84
CA ALA A 101 28.93 -17.44 4.08
C ALA A 101 29.90 -17.19 2.90
N SER A 102 31.12 -17.68 2.99
CA SER A 102 32.14 -17.72 1.94
C SER A 102 31.68 -18.48 0.68
N ALA A 103 30.95 -19.59 0.80
CA ALA A 103 30.54 -20.40 -0.35
C ALA A 103 29.46 -19.69 -1.18
N ALA A 104 28.50 -19.03 -0.52
CA ALA A 104 27.47 -18.25 -1.21
C ALA A 104 28.04 -17.04 -1.95
N VAL A 105 29.01 -16.34 -1.34
CA VAL A 105 29.74 -15.24 -1.97
C VAL A 105 30.52 -15.75 -3.17
N THR A 106 31.21 -16.88 -3.06
CA THR A 106 31.98 -17.48 -4.19
C THR A 106 31.03 -17.84 -5.35
N ALA A 107 29.85 -18.40 -5.05
CA ALA A 107 28.86 -18.72 -6.07
C ALA A 107 28.33 -17.46 -6.78
N ALA A 108 28.03 -16.39 -6.04
CA ALA A 108 27.58 -15.11 -6.62
C ALA A 108 28.68 -14.48 -7.49
N CYS A 109 29.95 -14.48 -7.03
CA CYS A 109 31.07 -13.99 -7.80
C CYS A 109 31.28 -14.79 -9.10
N ARG A 110 31.07 -16.13 -9.06
CA ARG A 110 31.17 -16.98 -10.24
C ARG A 110 30.03 -16.70 -11.24
N VAL A 111 28.79 -16.52 -10.77
CA VAL A 111 27.67 -16.11 -11.64
C VAL A 111 27.98 -14.82 -12.37
N VAL A 112 28.44 -13.80 -11.66
CA VAL A 112 28.82 -12.51 -12.24
C VAL A 112 30.00 -12.68 -13.22
N GLY A 113 31.02 -13.49 -12.85
CA GLY A 113 32.14 -13.79 -13.74
C GLY A 113 31.71 -14.45 -15.05
N VAL A 114 30.79 -15.42 -15.01
CA VAL A 114 30.24 -16.08 -16.21
C VAL A 114 29.43 -15.12 -17.07
N LEU A 115 28.69 -14.22 -16.47
CA LEU A 115 27.90 -13.22 -17.21
C LEU A 115 28.79 -12.19 -17.93
N ILE A 116 29.95 -11.84 -17.35
CA ILE A 116 30.87 -10.84 -17.91
C ILE A 116 31.80 -11.46 -18.97
N HIS A 117 32.39 -12.60 -18.65
CA HIS A 117 33.47 -13.21 -19.47
C HIS A 117 33.00 -14.34 -20.39
N GLY A 118 31.75 -14.79 -20.23
CA GLY A 118 31.22 -15.97 -20.91
C GLY A 118 31.66 -17.29 -20.27
N GLU A 119 31.01 -18.38 -20.64
CA GLU A 119 31.48 -19.72 -20.27
C GLU A 119 32.66 -20.13 -21.16
N THR A 120 33.76 -20.53 -20.58
CA THR A 120 34.75 -21.28 -21.31
C THR A 120 34.16 -22.66 -21.62
N GLU A 121 34.04 -23.00 -22.92
CA GLU A 121 33.60 -24.33 -23.35
C GLU A 121 34.48 -25.41 -22.63
N ARG A 122 33.86 -26.21 -21.78
CA ARG A 122 34.53 -27.42 -21.29
C ARG A 122 34.66 -28.38 -22.47
N PRO A 123 35.82 -28.88 -22.83
CA PRO A 123 35.96 -29.97 -23.77
C PRO A 123 35.17 -31.17 -23.25
N ASP A 124 34.48 -31.87 -24.16
CA ASP A 124 33.58 -33.00 -23.85
C ASP A 124 34.37 -34.04 -23.01
N GLU A 125 33.72 -34.60 -21.97
CA GLU A 125 34.25 -35.47 -20.93
C GLU A 125 34.66 -36.89 -21.42
N ASP A 126 35.04 -37.08 -22.69
CA ASP A 126 35.28 -38.41 -23.26
C ASP A 126 36.73 -38.85 -23.41
N ASP A 127 37.69 -37.98 -23.05
CA ASP A 127 39.10 -38.34 -23.05
C ASP A 127 39.64 -38.31 -21.62
N GLY A 128 39.98 -39.53 -21.09
CA GLY A 128 40.52 -39.78 -19.78
C GLY A 128 41.93 -39.16 -19.54
N ALA A 129 42.01 -37.85 -19.58
CA ALA A 129 43.21 -37.08 -19.29
C ALA A 129 43.22 -36.63 -17.84
N GLU A 130 44.32 -36.91 -17.18
CA GLU A 130 44.64 -36.63 -15.79
C GLU A 130 44.26 -35.22 -15.30
N GLU A 131 43.73 -35.13 -14.08
CA GLU A 131 43.18 -33.98 -13.37
C GLU A 131 44.24 -32.88 -13.01
N SER A 132 45.47 -32.99 -13.52
CA SER A 132 46.57 -32.09 -13.26
C SER A 132 46.72 -31.02 -14.35
N ALA A 133 46.37 -29.78 -14.00
CA ALA A 133 46.58 -28.54 -14.74
C ALA A 133 45.49 -28.13 -15.76
N ARG A 134 44.24 -28.07 -15.28
CA ARG A 134 43.22 -27.29 -15.98
C ARG A 134 43.41 -25.80 -15.65
N GLU A 135 43.76 -24.99 -16.64
CA GLU A 135 43.77 -23.52 -16.49
C GLU A 135 42.33 -23.05 -16.14
N ASP A 136 42.19 -22.40 -14.98
CA ASP A 136 40.93 -21.77 -14.59
C ASP A 136 40.48 -20.84 -15.69
N GLY A 137 39.23 -20.98 -16.12
CA GLY A 137 38.61 -20.02 -17.08
C GLY A 137 38.60 -18.58 -16.54
N GLU A 138 38.53 -17.62 -17.42
CA GLU A 138 38.51 -16.17 -17.03
C GLU A 138 37.46 -15.84 -15.98
N ALA A 139 36.27 -16.45 -16.07
CA ALA A 139 35.21 -16.32 -15.08
C ALA A 139 35.63 -16.85 -13.69
N GLU A 140 36.40 -17.94 -13.64
CA GLU A 140 36.86 -18.55 -12.37
C GLU A 140 38.02 -17.77 -11.77
N LYS A 141 38.93 -17.26 -12.63
CA LYS A 141 39.99 -16.33 -12.21
C LYS A 141 39.38 -15.04 -11.63
N PHE A 142 38.37 -14.48 -12.29
CA PHE A 142 37.64 -13.33 -11.78
C PHE A 142 36.97 -13.61 -10.44
N ALA A 143 36.23 -14.71 -10.32
CA ALA A 143 35.57 -15.10 -9.06
C ALA A 143 36.58 -15.30 -7.90
N LYS A 144 37.72 -15.97 -8.16
CA LYS A 144 38.77 -16.16 -7.15
C LYS A 144 39.41 -14.83 -6.74
N ALA A 145 39.70 -13.96 -7.73
CA ALA A 145 40.27 -12.64 -7.46
C ALA A 145 39.32 -11.75 -6.66
N LEU A 146 38.01 -11.84 -6.97
CA LEU A 146 36.96 -11.08 -6.25
C LEU A 146 36.80 -11.59 -4.82
N CYS A 147 36.75 -12.92 -4.62
CA CYS A 147 36.63 -13.51 -3.29
C CYS A 147 37.86 -13.27 -2.38
N ALA A 148 39.04 -12.94 -2.94
CA ALA A 148 40.21 -12.55 -2.18
C ALA A 148 40.14 -11.10 -1.64
N LYS A 149 39.21 -10.29 -2.13
CA LYS A 149 39.02 -8.90 -1.68
C LYS A 149 38.24 -8.83 -0.36
N SER A 150 38.25 -7.65 0.26
CA SER A 150 37.48 -7.40 1.46
C SER A 150 35.94 -7.46 1.18
N ARG A 151 35.16 -7.74 2.23
CA ARG A 151 33.68 -7.84 2.14
C ARG A 151 33.03 -6.62 1.46
N GLY A 152 33.53 -5.42 1.76
CA GLY A 152 33.04 -4.17 1.16
C GLY A 152 33.39 -4.04 -0.33
N GLU A 153 34.61 -4.44 -0.72
CA GLU A 153 35.02 -4.42 -2.12
C GLU A 153 34.25 -5.44 -2.97
N VAL A 154 33.97 -6.62 -2.43
CA VAL A 154 33.11 -7.62 -3.07
C VAL A 154 31.72 -7.06 -3.29
N PHE A 155 31.14 -6.42 -2.26
CA PHE A 155 29.84 -5.79 -2.34
C PHE A 155 29.76 -4.72 -3.45
N GLU A 156 30.74 -3.80 -3.49
CA GLU A 156 30.77 -2.73 -4.50
C GLU A 156 30.94 -3.29 -5.93
N GLU A 157 31.71 -4.36 -6.09
CA GLU A 157 31.88 -4.99 -7.39
C GLU A 157 30.61 -5.69 -7.87
N LEU A 158 29.92 -6.43 -6.97
CA LEU A 158 28.60 -7.03 -7.27
C LEU A 158 27.56 -5.95 -7.60
N ALA A 159 27.60 -4.82 -6.89
CA ALA A 159 26.69 -3.71 -7.14
C ALA A 159 26.89 -3.06 -8.51
N LYS A 160 28.14 -2.96 -9.02
CA LYS A 160 28.42 -2.44 -10.37
C LYS A 160 27.85 -3.31 -11.47
N HIS A 161 27.85 -4.63 -11.26
CA HIS A 161 27.38 -5.59 -12.26
C HIS A 161 25.93 -6.03 -12.04
N ALA A 162 25.21 -5.42 -11.08
CA ALA A 162 23.84 -5.78 -10.77
C ALA A 162 22.90 -5.68 -11.98
N GLU A 163 23.06 -4.65 -12.83
CA GLU A 163 22.23 -4.49 -14.03
C GLU A 163 22.47 -5.62 -15.04
N THR A 164 23.71 -6.01 -15.29
CA THR A 164 24.08 -7.16 -16.15
C THR A 164 23.45 -8.45 -15.62
N VAL A 165 23.40 -8.62 -14.30
CA VAL A 165 22.75 -9.78 -13.64
C VAL A 165 21.24 -9.78 -13.91
N PHE A 166 20.60 -8.62 -13.91
CA PHE A 166 19.19 -8.52 -14.22
C PHE A 166 18.89 -8.63 -15.72
N SER A 167 19.76 -8.17 -16.65
CA SER A 167 19.52 -8.27 -18.09
C SER A 167 19.82 -9.67 -18.63
N ASP A 168 20.97 -10.24 -18.29
CA ASP A 168 21.50 -11.45 -18.94
C ASP A 168 21.39 -12.71 -18.06
N GLY A 169 21.33 -12.54 -16.73
CA GLY A 169 21.22 -13.64 -15.76
C GLY A 169 19.84 -14.31 -15.75
N GLY A 170 19.76 -15.54 -15.23
CA GLY A 170 18.48 -16.22 -14.93
C GLY A 170 17.78 -15.62 -13.72
N ASP A 171 16.46 -15.86 -13.59
CA ASP A 171 15.66 -15.35 -12.45
C ASP A 171 16.19 -15.81 -11.08
N LYS A 172 16.65 -17.07 -11.00
CA LYS A 172 17.19 -17.64 -9.78
C LYS A 172 18.58 -17.08 -9.46
N GLU A 173 19.39 -16.89 -10.49
CA GLU A 173 20.74 -16.31 -10.39
C GLU A 173 20.67 -14.88 -9.89
N ALA A 174 19.81 -14.06 -10.51
CA ALA A 174 19.61 -12.68 -10.08
C ALA A 174 19.10 -12.59 -8.63
N SER A 175 18.11 -13.43 -8.25
CA SER A 175 17.63 -13.49 -6.87
C SER A 175 18.72 -13.93 -5.89
N GLY A 176 19.57 -14.90 -6.28
CA GLY A 176 20.68 -15.38 -5.48
C GLY A 176 21.75 -14.31 -5.26
N VAL A 177 22.15 -13.59 -6.32
CA VAL A 177 23.11 -12.48 -6.23
C VAL A 177 22.59 -11.38 -5.32
N VAL A 178 21.31 -10.98 -5.47
CA VAL A 178 20.70 -9.98 -4.59
C VAL A 178 20.66 -10.42 -3.13
N ALA A 179 20.33 -11.68 -2.85
CA ALA A 179 20.35 -12.22 -1.49
C ALA A 179 21.77 -12.19 -0.87
N VAL A 180 22.81 -12.52 -1.67
CA VAL A 180 24.21 -12.40 -1.24
C VAL A 180 24.59 -10.94 -0.98
N MET A 181 24.19 -10.01 -1.86
CA MET A 181 24.43 -8.57 -1.65
C MET A 181 23.75 -8.07 -0.37
N ALA A 182 22.49 -8.47 -0.10
CA ALA A 182 21.77 -8.12 1.12
C ALA A 182 22.47 -8.67 2.37
N ASN A 183 22.98 -9.90 2.31
CA ASN A 183 23.75 -10.51 3.40
C ASN A 183 25.11 -9.80 3.61
N LEU A 184 25.80 -9.43 2.54
CA LEU A 184 27.03 -8.63 2.60
C LEU A 184 26.79 -7.24 3.17
N ALA A 185 25.67 -6.62 2.85
CA ALA A 185 25.27 -5.33 3.42
C ALA A 185 25.02 -5.44 4.94
N GLY A 186 24.44 -6.56 5.40
CA GLY A 186 24.19 -6.81 6.82
C GLY A 186 23.31 -5.74 7.48
N GLU A 187 23.82 -5.10 8.54
CA GLU A 187 23.10 -4.05 9.28
C GLU A 187 23.48 -2.62 8.81
N ASP A 188 24.38 -2.48 7.83
CA ASP A 188 24.74 -1.16 7.32
C ASP A 188 23.61 -0.58 6.46
N ALA A 189 22.92 0.43 7.01
CA ALA A 189 21.83 1.10 6.37
C ALA A 189 22.20 1.68 4.98
N LYS A 190 23.43 2.14 4.77
CA LYS A 190 23.88 2.68 3.48
C LYS A 190 24.04 1.56 2.44
N ALA A 191 24.62 0.44 2.84
CA ALA A 191 24.80 -0.70 1.97
C ALA A 191 23.44 -1.31 1.59
N VAL A 192 22.51 -1.48 2.54
CA VAL A 192 21.15 -1.97 2.23
C VAL A 192 20.38 -1.05 1.28
N LYS A 193 20.45 0.27 1.47
CA LYS A 193 19.88 1.25 0.53
C LYS A 193 20.49 1.12 -0.86
N ARG A 194 21.81 0.89 -0.95
CA ARG A 194 22.50 0.68 -2.22
C ARG A 194 22.03 -0.58 -2.94
N VAL A 195 21.81 -1.71 -2.22
CA VAL A 195 21.19 -2.91 -2.80
C VAL A 195 19.82 -2.59 -3.37
N MET A 196 18.98 -1.88 -2.60
CA MET A 196 17.64 -1.49 -3.04
C MET A 196 17.70 -0.61 -4.31
N GLU A 197 18.65 0.31 -4.38
CA GLU A 197 18.87 1.14 -5.59
C GLU A 197 19.23 0.30 -6.81
N CYS A 198 20.15 -0.66 -6.68
CA CYS A 198 20.51 -1.56 -7.76
C CYS A 198 19.31 -2.39 -8.24
N VAL A 199 18.50 -2.92 -7.32
CA VAL A 199 17.30 -3.70 -7.66
C VAL A 199 16.24 -2.85 -8.35
N THR A 200 16.07 -1.58 -7.96
CA THR A 200 15.05 -0.67 -8.50
C THR A 200 15.56 0.26 -9.60
N ALA A 201 16.73 -0.01 -10.19
CA ALA A 201 17.37 0.86 -11.18
C ALA A 201 16.59 0.96 -12.49
N SER A 202 16.01 -0.14 -12.98
CA SER A 202 15.25 -0.18 -14.24
C SER A 202 13.77 -0.48 -13.98
N VAL A 203 12.90 0.24 -14.67
CA VAL A 203 11.44 0.12 -14.60
C VAL A 203 10.86 -0.71 -15.76
N SER A 204 11.67 -0.97 -16.80
CA SER A 204 11.21 -1.63 -18.03
C SER A 204 11.56 -3.12 -18.10
N GLU A 205 12.65 -3.54 -17.43
CA GLU A 205 13.17 -4.89 -17.55
C GLU A 205 12.88 -5.75 -16.33
N ARG A 206 12.31 -6.95 -16.55
CA ARG A 206 12.04 -7.98 -15.53
C ARG A 206 11.40 -7.43 -14.25
N VAL A 207 10.43 -6.55 -14.41
CA VAL A 207 9.77 -5.83 -13.29
C VAL A 207 9.30 -6.77 -12.19
N GLY A 208 8.64 -7.88 -12.54
CA GLY A 208 8.15 -8.84 -11.53
C GLY A 208 9.27 -9.49 -10.70
N LEU A 209 10.44 -9.75 -11.32
CA LEU A 209 11.61 -10.25 -10.60
C LEU A 209 12.19 -9.18 -9.68
N ARG A 210 12.36 -7.96 -10.16
CA ARG A 210 12.88 -6.83 -9.39
C ARG A 210 12.00 -6.50 -8.19
N VAL A 211 10.67 -6.54 -8.33
CA VAL A 211 9.73 -6.38 -7.20
C VAL A 211 9.92 -7.47 -6.16
N ARG A 212 10.05 -8.75 -6.58
CA ARG A 212 10.30 -9.86 -5.65
C ARG A 212 11.61 -9.67 -4.90
N CYS A 213 12.68 -9.31 -5.61
CA CYS A 213 13.98 -9.01 -5.01
C CYS A 213 13.91 -7.82 -4.04
N ALA A 214 13.23 -6.74 -4.42
CA ALA A 214 13.08 -5.56 -3.56
C ALA A 214 12.33 -5.88 -2.25
N ILE A 215 11.26 -6.69 -2.33
CA ILE A 215 10.54 -7.18 -1.15
C ILE A 215 11.44 -8.08 -0.29
N ALA A 216 12.26 -8.94 -0.90
CA ALA A 216 13.20 -9.78 -0.18
C ALA A 216 14.24 -8.95 0.58
N VAL A 217 14.86 -7.95 -0.06
CA VAL A 217 15.79 -7.00 0.57
C VAL A 217 15.13 -6.26 1.74
N TYR A 218 13.89 -5.80 1.57
CA TYR A 218 13.12 -5.17 2.65
C TYR A 218 12.91 -6.11 3.85
N ASN A 219 12.56 -7.37 3.60
CA ASN A 219 12.34 -8.37 4.63
C ASN A 219 13.63 -8.78 5.35
N ASP A 220 14.76 -8.81 4.64
CA ASP A 220 16.07 -9.15 5.19
C ASP A 220 16.68 -8.03 6.04
N ALA A 221 16.24 -6.80 5.86
CA ALA A 221 16.66 -5.63 6.65
C ALA A 221 16.12 -5.64 8.10
N ARG A 222 16.21 -6.77 8.80
CA ARG A 222 15.62 -6.98 10.14
C ARG A 222 16.27 -6.16 11.24
N GLY A 223 17.56 -5.89 11.13
CA GLY A 223 18.34 -5.09 12.09
C GLY A 223 18.28 -3.59 11.86
N ALA A 224 17.70 -3.14 10.74
CA ALA A 224 17.62 -1.72 10.41
C ALA A 224 16.67 -0.96 11.36
N ASP A 225 17.00 0.29 11.65
CA ASP A 225 16.13 1.20 12.38
C ASP A 225 14.83 1.48 11.62
N VAL A 226 13.80 1.95 12.33
CA VAL A 226 12.46 2.17 11.75
C VAL A 226 12.50 3.20 10.60
N GLY A 227 13.35 4.23 10.71
CA GLY A 227 13.52 5.23 9.65
C GLY A 227 14.05 4.61 8.36
N THR A 228 15.10 3.79 8.45
CA THR A 228 15.66 3.07 7.29
C THR A 228 14.65 2.08 6.70
N LYS A 229 13.91 1.34 7.54
CA LYS A 229 12.84 0.45 7.05
C LYS A 229 11.76 1.21 6.30
N LEU A 230 11.36 2.37 6.79
CA LEU A 230 10.38 3.20 6.10
C LEU A 230 10.91 3.68 4.74
N GLU A 231 12.15 4.14 4.67
CA GLU A 231 12.75 4.56 3.40
C GLU A 231 12.84 3.41 2.37
N LEU A 232 13.18 2.20 2.82
CA LEU A 232 13.16 1.01 1.97
C LEU A 232 11.74 0.70 1.49
N PHE A 233 10.76 0.79 2.38
CA PHE A 233 9.35 0.57 2.05
C PHE A 233 8.82 1.60 1.05
N GLU A 234 9.11 2.89 1.26
CA GLU A 234 8.78 3.97 0.32
C GLU A 234 9.41 3.72 -1.06
N ARG A 235 10.65 3.22 -1.09
CA ARG A 235 11.32 2.90 -2.36
C ARG A 235 10.66 1.74 -3.09
N VAL A 236 10.28 0.66 -2.38
CA VAL A 236 9.53 -0.47 -2.95
C VAL A 236 8.18 0.00 -3.49
N ALA A 237 7.45 0.81 -2.72
CA ALA A 237 6.17 1.36 -3.12
C ALA A 237 6.28 2.25 -4.37
N ALA A 238 7.22 3.20 -4.38
CA ALA A 238 7.49 4.07 -5.52
C ALA A 238 7.86 3.27 -6.78
N TYR A 239 8.66 2.22 -6.62
CA TYR A 239 9.02 1.33 -7.73
C TYR A 239 7.81 0.58 -8.27
N CYS A 240 6.95 0.02 -7.41
CA CYS A 240 5.73 -0.66 -7.83
C CYS A 240 4.77 0.26 -8.58
N VAL A 241 4.63 1.51 -8.16
CA VAL A 241 3.82 2.53 -8.83
C VAL A 241 4.42 2.87 -10.19
N SER A 242 5.70 3.23 -10.26
CA SER A 242 6.38 3.62 -11.51
C SER A 242 6.42 2.47 -12.55
N ALA A 243 6.47 1.23 -12.07
CA ALA A 243 6.46 0.01 -12.89
C ALA A 243 5.04 -0.50 -13.22
N GLY A 244 3.99 0.21 -12.82
CA GLY A 244 2.60 -0.14 -13.11
C GLY A 244 2.11 -1.45 -12.46
N GLN A 245 2.75 -1.92 -11.37
CA GLN A 245 2.43 -3.17 -10.70
C GLN A 245 1.26 -3.03 -9.72
N LYS A 246 0.09 -2.63 -10.21
CA LYS A 246 -1.12 -2.38 -9.40
C LYS A 246 -1.56 -3.57 -8.55
N GLY A 247 -1.30 -4.80 -8.99
CA GLY A 247 -1.66 -6.02 -8.24
C GLY A 247 -0.92 -6.19 -6.89
N VAL A 248 0.21 -5.52 -6.69
CA VAL A 248 0.99 -5.57 -5.44
C VAL A 248 0.55 -4.48 -4.46
N LEU A 249 -0.03 -3.37 -4.95
CA LEU A 249 -0.42 -2.21 -4.13
C LEU A 249 -1.35 -2.56 -2.96
N PRO A 250 -2.39 -3.40 -3.10
CA PRO A 250 -3.24 -3.77 -1.98
C PRO A 250 -2.47 -4.41 -0.81
N THR A 251 -1.44 -5.20 -1.12
CA THR A 251 -0.60 -5.84 -0.10
C THR A 251 0.31 -4.81 0.60
N LEU A 252 0.86 -3.85 -0.16
CA LEU A 252 1.65 -2.76 0.41
C LEU A 252 0.78 -1.87 1.32
N ILE A 253 -0.45 -1.53 0.89
CA ILE A 253 -1.42 -0.78 1.70
C ILE A 253 -1.75 -1.53 2.99
N ALA A 254 -2.04 -2.83 2.90
CA ALA A 254 -2.32 -3.66 4.07
C ALA A 254 -1.13 -3.73 5.05
N HIS A 255 0.12 -3.74 4.53
CA HIS A 255 1.33 -3.70 5.36
C HIS A 255 1.56 -2.33 6.01
N ALA A 256 1.30 -1.24 5.30
CA ALA A 256 1.33 0.11 5.86
C ALA A 256 0.25 0.32 6.94
N GLY A 257 -0.87 -0.34 6.82
CA GLY A 257 -2.17 -0.34 7.50
C GLY A 257 -2.30 0.34 8.86
N ASP A 258 -1.56 -0.06 9.89
CA ASP A 258 -1.55 0.64 11.17
C ASP A 258 -0.24 1.45 11.34
N ALA A 259 -0.34 2.75 11.09
CA ALA A 259 0.80 3.65 11.25
C ALA A 259 1.41 3.62 12.66
N LYS A 260 0.63 3.26 13.69
CA LYS A 260 1.12 3.11 15.08
C LYS A 260 2.06 1.91 15.24
N ALA A 261 1.91 0.88 14.41
CA ALA A 261 2.81 -0.28 14.43
C ALA A 261 4.25 0.07 14.01
N TRP A 262 4.43 1.19 13.27
CA TRP A 262 5.74 1.70 12.85
C TRP A 262 6.48 2.50 13.93
N GLY A 263 5.82 2.76 15.07
CA GLY A 263 6.42 3.44 16.22
C GLY A 263 5.58 4.59 16.75
N SER A 264 6.09 5.23 17.80
CA SER A 264 5.44 6.35 18.47
C SER A 264 5.78 7.72 17.86
N ASP A 265 6.75 7.79 16.94
CA ASP A 265 7.14 9.04 16.30
C ASP A 265 6.07 9.48 15.28
N VAL A 266 5.45 10.62 15.57
CA VAL A 266 4.39 11.22 14.74
C VAL A 266 4.89 11.52 13.31
N LYS A 267 6.15 11.86 13.12
CA LYS A 267 6.71 12.13 11.79
C LYS A 267 6.75 10.85 10.93
N ILE A 268 7.14 9.74 11.54
CA ILE A 268 7.11 8.41 10.87
C ILE A 268 5.68 8.04 10.53
N GLN A 269 4.74 8.18 11.48
CA GLN A 269 3.33 7.90 11.25
C GLN A 269 2.75 8.73 10.10
N ARG A 270 3.08 10.02 10.02
CA ARG A 270 2.67 10.90 8.91
C ARG A 270 3.19 10.41 7.57
N ARG A 271 4.48 10.03 7.49
CA ARG A 271 5.07 9.50 6.24
C ARG A 271 4.37 8.23 5.79
N VAL A 272 4.12 7.28 6.71
CA VAL A 272 3.41 6.03 6.41
C VAL A 272 1.98 6.30 5.92
N LEU A 273 1.24 7.18 6.59
CA LEU A 273 -0.13 7.53 6.20
C LEU A 273 -0.17 8.27 4.86
N LYS A 274 0.77 9.19 4.62
CA LYS A 274 0.90 9.86 3.32
C LYS A 274 1.18 8.87 2.20
N LEU A 275 2.13 7.96 2.42
CA LEU A 275 2.41 6.89 1.46
C LEU A 275 1.16 6.03 1.19
N SER A 276 0.39 5.70 2.24
CA SER A 276 -0.87 4.94 2.08
C SER A 276 -1.90 5.71 1.26
N VAL A 277 -2.02 7.02 1.46
CA VAL A 277 -2.88 7.90 0.64
C VAL A 277 -2.44 7.88 -0.81
N ASP A 278 -1.13 8.01 -1.08
CA ASP A 278 -0.60 8.01 -2.44
C ASP A 278 -0.83 6.67 -3.15
N LEU A 279 -0.63 5.55 -2.45
CA LEU A 279 -0.90 4.20 -2.99
C LEU A 279 -2.38 3.95 -3.25
N LEU A 280 -3.28 4.40 -2.37
CA LEU A 280 -4.73 4.29 -2.55
C LEU A 280 -5.22 5.13 -3.73
N ARG A 281 -4.62 6.32 -3.93
CA ARG A 281 -4.90 7.19 -5.07
C ARG A 281 -4.52 6.52 -6.40
N GLU A 282 -3.35 5.87 -6.45
CA GLU A 282 -2.91 5.12 -7.64
C GLU A 282 -3.77 3.87 -7.92
N LEU A 283 -4.34 3.26 -6.90
CA LEU A 283 -5.22 2.12 -7.05
C LEU A 283 -6.59 2.54 -7.63
N GLY A 284 -7.18 3.64 -7.14
CA GLY A 284 -8.33 4.31 -7.70
C GLY A 284 -9.69 3.65 -7.47
N ASP A 285 -9.76 2.49 -6.82
CA ASP A 285 -10.98 1.69 -6.63
C ASP A 285 -11.51 1.66 -5.18
N ARG A 286 -10.86 2.40 -4.24
CA ARG A 286 -11.13 2.36 -2.80
C ARG A 286 -11.32 3.75 -2.19
N GLU A 287 -12.30 4.48 -2.67
CA GLU A 287 -12.54 5.87 -2.26
C GLU A 287 -12.82 6.02 -0.75
N GLU A 288 -13.57 5.10 -0.16
CA GLU A 288 -13.89 5.15 1.29
C GLU A 288 -12.63 4.89 2.15
N GLU A 289 -11.78 3.95 1.73
CA GLU A 289 -10.52 3.67 2.41
C GLU A 289 -9.54 4.84 2.27
N LEU A 290 -9.47 5.44 1.09
CA LEU A 290 -8.70 6.66 0.82
C LEU A 290 -9.16 7.80 1.73
N PHE A 291 -10.47 8.08 1.79
CA PHE A 291 -11.03 9.12 2.63
C PHE A 291 -10.73 8.88 4.13
N SER A 292 -10.96 7.64 4.60
CA SER A 292 -10.62 7.25 5.98
C SER A 292 -9.14 7.44 6.31
N THR A 293 -8.25 7.11 5.36
CA THR A 293 -6.80 7.25 5.55
C THR A 293 -6.37 8.73 5.56
N MET A 294 -6.98 9.57 4.71
CA MET A 294 -6.77 11.02 4.74
C MET A 294 -7.20 11.63 6.08
N ILE A 295 -8.34 11.21 6.65
CA ILE A 295 -8.76 11.66 7.99
C ILE A 295 -7.74 11.24 9.06
N LYS A 296 -7.26 10.00 9.02
CA LYS A 296 -6.21 9.53 9.96
C LYS A 296 -4.94 10.35 9.84
N TYR A 297 -4.54 10.70 8.62
CA TYR A 297 -3.39 11.59 8.38
C TYR A 297 -3.62 12.97 8.99
N LEU A 298 -4.77 13.60 8.73
CA LEU A 298 -5.12 14.92 9.26
C LEU A 298 -5.21 14.93 10.79
N ALA A 299 -5.64 13.84 11.41
CA ALA A 299 -5.69 13.70 12.86
C ALA A 299 -4.29 13.69 13.52
N THR A 300 -3.22 13.37 12.79
CA THR A 300 -1.84 13.43 13.34
C THR A 300 -1.36 14.84 13.65
N PHE A 301 -2.04 15.88 13.14
CA PHE A 301 -1.67 17.28 13.34
C PHE A 301 -2.32 17.92 14.58
N GLU A 302 -3.11 17.16 15.36
CA GLU A 302 -3.87 17.67 16.49
C GLU A 302 -2.98 18.35 17.55
N ASN A 303 -1.76 17.82 17.75
CA ASN A 303 -0.81 18.33 18.74
C ASN A 303 0.34 19.15 18.11
N ASP A 304 0.32 19.44 16.82
CA ASP A 304 1.43 20.07 16.10
C ASP A 304 0.91 21.20 15.19
N ALA A 305 0.57 22.32 15.82
CA ALA A 305 0.05 23.50 15.12
C ALA A 305 1.06 24.11 14.11
N GLY A 306 2.37 23.90 14.31
CA GLY A 306 3.40 24.45 13.42
C GLY A 306 3.48 23.76 12.06
N ALA A 307 3.06 22.50 11.98
CA ALA A 307 3.14 21.69 10.76
C ALA A 307 1.81 21.65 9.97
N VAL A 308 0.76 22.35 10.42
CA VAL A 308 -0.57 22.34 9.78
C VAL A 308 -0.53 22.73 8.30
N GLY A 309 0.44 23.56 7.89
CA GLY A 309 0.64 23.92 6.48
C GLY A 309 0.95 22.73 5.58
N GLU A 310 1.59 21.67 6.09
CA GLU A 310 1.87 20.44 5.34
C GLU A 310 0.60 19.63 5.05
N ALA A 311 -0.44 19.82 5.85
CA ALA A 311 -1.72 19.14 5.73
C ALA A 311 -2.66 19.79 4.71
N ALA A 312 -2.40 21.04 4.27
CA ALA A 312 -3.34 21.84 3.50
C ALA A 312 -3.82 21.19 2.20
N GLU A 313 -2.92 20.55 1.46
CA GLU A 313 -3.26 19.89 0.20
C GLU A 313 -4.18 18.68 0.43
N ILE A 314 -3.83 17.81 1.37
CA ILE A 314 -4.65 16.64 1.72
C ILE A 314 -5.97 17.07 2.36
N ALA A 315 -5.98 18.14 3.16
CA ALA A 315 -7.19 18.68 3.73
C ALA A 315 -8.15 19.21 2.65
N LYS A 316 -7.63 19.91 1.64
CA LYS A 316 -8.42 20.36 0.47
C LYS A 316 -8.99 19.18 -0.32
N GLU A 317 -8.17 18.17 -0.56
CA GLU A 317 -8.62 16.94 -1.24
C GLU A 317 -9.68 16.19 -0.41
N THR A 318 -9.50 16.09 0.91
CA THR A 318 -10.49 15.49 1.82
C THR A 318 -11.82 16.25 1.77
N ALA A 319 -11.77 17.59 1.81
CA ALA A 319 -12.97 18.42 1.67
C ALA A 319 -13.65 18.18 0.33
N ARG A 320 -12.90 18.16 -0.78
CA ARG A 320 -13.43 17.87 -2.12
C ARG A 320 -14.07 16.48 -2.18
N ALA A 321 -13.38 15.45 -1.72
CA ALA A 321 -13.87 14.07 -1.72
C ALA A 321 -15.17 13.94 -0.90
N PHE A 322 -15.23 14.60 0.27
CA PHE A 322 -16.45 14.64 1.07
C PHE A 322 -17.60 15.30 0.32
N ILE A 323 -17.38 16.46 -0.31
CA ILE A 323 -18.44 17.19 -1.01
C ILE A 323 -18.93 16.41 -2.24
N ALA A 324 -18.00 15.80 -2.99
CA ALA A 324 -18.30 15.01 -4.19
C ALA A 324 -19.06 13.69 -3.89
N SER A 325 -18.76 13.07 -2.75
CA SER A 325 -19.32 11.75 -2.43
C SER A 325 -20.83 11.82 -2.13
N PRO A 326 -21.67 11.02 -2.79
CA PRO A 326 -23.10 10.96 -2.51
C PRO A 326 -23.45 10.13 -1.26
N THR A 327 -22.49 9.41 -0.69
CA THR A 327 -22.69 8.47 0.43
C THR A 327 -22.14 8.95 1.77
N MET A 328 -21.25 9.94 1.76
CA MET A 328 -20.60 10.45 2.96
C MET A 328 -21.33 11.66 3.51
N PHE A 329 -21.90 11.54 4.71
CA PHE A 329 -22.71 12.60 5.35
C PHE A 329 -22.20 12.99 6.75
N HIS A 330 -21.18 12.30 7.27
CA HIS A 330 -20.57 12.59 8.58
C HIS A 330 -19.36 13.47 8.45
N GLY A 331 -19.36 14.61 9.12
CA GLY A 331 -18.33 15.64 9.03
C GLY A 331 -17.54 15.87 10.32
N ASP A 332 -17.34 14.85 11.15
CA ASP A 332 -16.62 14.96 12.43
C ASP A 332 -15.17 15.44 12.25
N PHE A 333 -14.62 15.23 11.06
CA PHE A 333 -13.28 15.71 10.69
C PHE A 333 -13.15 17.24 10.61
N LEU A 334 -14.26 17.99 10.57
CA LEU A 334 -14.24 19.46 10.56
C LEU A 334 -13.51 20.05 11.82
N ALA A 335 -13.57 19.34 12.94
CA ALA A 335 -12.93 19.76 14.19
C ALA A 335 -11.41 19.57 14.17
N LEU A 336 -10.86 18.75 13.27
CA LEU A 336 -9.42 18.47 13.20
C LEU A 336 -8.63 19.72 12.83
N LYS A 337 -7.53 19.98 13.56
CA LYS A 337 -6.67 21.14 13.31
C LYS A 337 -6.08 21.15 11.91
N GLY A 338 -5.79 19.97 11.33
CA GLY A 338 -5.37 19.84 9.95
C GLY A 338 -6.38 20.40 8.95
N VAL A 339 -7.69 20.22 9.22
CA VAL A 339 -8.78 20.78 8.38
C VAL A 339 -9.01 22.26 8.70
N GLN A 340 -8.95 22.65 9.96
CA GLN A 340 -9.08 24.06 10.35
C GLN A 340 -7.99 24.95 9.74
N GLY A 341 -6.82 24.39 9.45
CA GLY A 341 -5.75 25.07 8.71
C GLY A 341 -6.18 25.59 7.33
N LEU A 342 -7.23 25.00 6.71
CA LEU A 342 -7.81 25.52 5.47
C LEU A 342 -8.38 26.93 5.61
N GLN A 343 -8.74 27.39 6.81
CA GLN A 343 -9.18 28.78 6.99
C GLN A 343 -8.13 29.79 6.54
N SER A 344 -6.85 29.45 6.69
CA SER A 344 -5.73 30.32 6.30
C SER A 344 -5.21 30.03 4.89
N SER A 345 -5.27 28.78 4.43
CA SER A 345 -4.73 28.37 3.12
C SER A 345 -5.75 28.46 1.99
N ASP A 346 -7.01 28.07 2.24
CA ASP A 346 -8.10 28.11 1.25
C ASP A 346 -9.45 28.37 1.96
N ALA A 347 -9.64 29.62 2.37
CA ALA A 347 -10.83 30.05 3.14
C ALA A 347 -12.15 29.78 2.41
N ALA A 348 -12.15 29.77 1.08
CA ALA A 348 -13.36 29.53 0.29
C ALA A 348 -13.80 28.08 0.38
N VAL A 349 -12.88 27.13 0.27
CA VAL A 349 -13.15 25.69 0.44
C VAL A 349 -13.59 25.39 1.87
N PHE A 350 -12.91 25.95 2.86
CA PHE A 350 -13.32 25.79 4.26
C PHE A 350 -14.73 26.31 4.52
N LYS A 351 -15.06 27.48 3.99
CA LYS A 351 -16.41 28.07 4.13
C LYS A 351 -17.48 27.21 3.47
N LEU A 352 -17.21 26.66 2.28
CA LEU A 352 -18.12 25.73 1.62
C LEU A 352 -18.34 24.47 2.46
N LEU A 353 -17.27 23.85 2.95
CA LEU A 353 -17.32 22.66 3.81
C LEU A 353 -18.09 22.93 5.10
N SER A 354 -17.77 24.02 5.80
CA SER A 354 -18.45 24.39 7.04
C SER A 354 -19.92 24.70 6.84
N THR A 355 -20.28 25.37 5.73
CA THR A 355 -21.69 25.64 5.39
C THR A 355 -22.46 24.35 5.13
N LEU A 356 -21.89 23.38 4.42
CA LEU A 356 -22.51 22.06 4.21
C LEU A 356 -22.74 21.32 5.52
N LEU A 357 -21.77 21.35 6.45
CA LEU A 357 -21.82 20.61 7.70
C LEU A 357 -22.67 21.28 8.78
N THR A 358 -22.62 22.59 8.92
CA THR A 358 -23.25 23.32 10.04
C THR A 358 -24.29 24.36 9.59
N GLY A 359 -24.24 24.79 8.33
CA GLY A 359 -25.12 25.83 7.80
C GLY A 359 -26.50 25.36 7.34
N SER A 360 -27.32 26.32 6.92
CA SER A 360 -28.63 26.11 6.31
C SER A 360 -28.54 26.14 4.77
N VAL A 361 -29.63 25.71 4.08
CA VAL A 361 -29.73 25.81 2.61
C VAL A 361 -29.66 27.27 2.16
N SER A 362 -30.23 28.21 2.93
CA SER A 362 -30.13 29.65 2.65
C SER A 362 -28.69 30.16 2.68
N ASP A 363 -27.90 29.72 3.66
CA ASP A 363 -26.47 30.08 3.78
C ASP A 363 -25.67 29.55 2.59
N TYR A 364 -25.96 28.30 2.18
CA TYR A 364 -25.36 27.70 1.01
C TYR A 364 -25.65 28.47 -0.27
N LEU A 365 -26.95 28.86 -0.50
CA LEU A 365 -27.32 29.64 -1.65
C LEU A 365 -26.70 31.04 -1.65
N ALA A 366 -26.60 31.67 -0.48
CA ALA A 366 -25.89 32.94 -0.33
C ALA A 366 -24.40 32.81 -0.67
N LEU A 367 -23.75 31.71 -0.23
CA LEU A 367 -22.38 31.42 -0.54
C LEU A 367 -22.17 31.21 -2.05
N VAL A 368 -22.99 30.39 -2.69
CA VAL A 368 -22.93 30.15 -4.14
C VAL A 368 -23.11 31.45 -4.94
N LYS A 369 -24.00 32.33 -4.51
CA LYS A 369 -24.19 33.66 -5.16
C LYS A 369 -22.94 34.54 -4.99
N SER A 370 -22.25 34.48 -3.86
CA SER A 370 -21.11 35.33 -3.58
C SER A 370 -19.77 34.77 -4.10
N SER A 371 -19.64 33.45 -4.21
CA SER A 371 -18.40 32.73 -4.50
C SER A 371 -18.66 31.51 -5.40
N GLY A 372 -19.47 31.66 -6.44
CA GLY A 372 -19.91 30.54 -7.31
C GLY A 372 -18.79 29.82 -8.05
N SER A 373 -17.61 30.44 -8.21
CA SER A 373 -16.48 29.80 -8.86
C SER A 373 -15.88 28.66 -8.02
N VAL A 374 -16.06 28.65 -6.70
CA VAL A 374 -15.44 27.65 -5.80
C VAL A 374 -15.88 26.22 -6.15
N ILE A 375 -17.14 26.03 -6.51
CA ILE A 375 -17.67 24.71 -6.90
C ILE A 375 -17.04 24.25 -8.21
N SER A 376 -16.96 25.13 -9.21
CA SER A 376 -16.34 24.85 -10.51
C SER A 376 -14.82 24.69 -10.38
N ASP A 377 -14.14 25.46 -9.51
CA ASP A 377 -12.71 25.36 -9.26
C ASP A 377 -12.32 24.02 -8.61
N LEU A 378 -13.23 23.44 -7.84
CA LEU A 378 -13.08 22.09 -7.27
C LEU A 378 -13.49 20.98 -8.26
N GLY A 379 -14.01 21.32 -9.45
CA GLY A 379 -14.52 20.36 -10.43
C GLY A 379 -15.75 19.59 -9.93
N LEU A 380 -16.63 20.25 -9.17
CA LEU A 380 -17.83 19.66 -8.58
C LEU A 380 -19.07 20.08 -9.37
N ASP A 381 -20.10 19.22 -9.39
CA ASP A 381 -21.42 19.54 -9.94
C ASP A 381 -22.24 20.34 -8.91
N ALA A 382 -22.78 21.47 -9.35
CA ALA A 382 -23.56 22.36 -8.50
C ALA A 382 -24.91 21.74 -8.07
N ASP A 383 -25.53 20.95 -8.95
CA ASP A 383 -26.82 20.31 -8.68
C ASP A 383 -26.65 19.16 -7.69
N GLU A 384 -25.57 18.38 -7.82
CA GLU A 384 -25.23 17.31 -6.85
C GLU A 384 -24.88 17.90 -5.47
N CYS A 385 -24.13 18.99 -5.42
CA CYS A 385 -23.82 19.71 -4.17
C CYS A 385 -25.10 20.25 -3.52
N MET A 386 -26.05 20.79 -4.29
CA MET A 386 -27.34 21.25 -3.79
C MET A 386 -28.19 20.09 -3.27
N ALA A 387 -28.23 18.98 -3.99
CA ALA A 387 -28.96 17.79 -3.57
C ALA A 387 -28.39 17.23 -2.26
N LYS A 388 -27.06 17.20 -2.12
CA LYS A 388 -26.37 16.82 -0.87
C LYS A 388 -26.71 17.77 0.27
N MET A 389 -26.66 19.09 0.03
CA MET A 389 -27.03 20.10 1.01
C MET A 389 -28.46 19.92 1.52
N ARG A 390 -29.43 19.70 0.62
CA ARG A 390 -30.82 19.42 0.96
C ARG A 390 -30.98 18.15 1.80
N THR A 391 -30.28 17.08 1.42
CA THR A 391 -30.26 15.80 2.17
C THR A 391 -29.73 16.01 3.59
N MET A 392 -28.63 16.75 3.74
CA MET A 392 -28.05 17.06 5.05
C MET A 392 -28.95 18.01 5.86
N ALA A 393 -29.64 18.97 5.22
CA ALA A 393 -30.60 19.85 5.89
C ALA A 393 -31.80 19.07 6.43
N LEU A 394 -32.27 18.08 5.68
CA LEU A 394 -33.37 17.21 6.11
C LEU A 394 -33.02 16.40 7.35
N SER A 395 -31.78 15.92 7.47
CA SER A 395 -31.28 15.23 8.66
C SER A 395 -31.37 16.10 9.92
N ALA A 396 -31.02 17.38 9.81
CA ALA A 396 -31.12 18.31 10.93
C ALA A 396 -32.59 18.60 11.34
N LEU A 397 -33.51 18.68 10.35
CA LEU A 397 -34.96 18.85 10.61
C LEU A 397 -35.54 17.59 11.30
N GLY A 398 -35.10 16.42 10.90
CA GLY A 398 -35.62 15.15 11.40
C GLY A 398 -35.44 14.96 12.93
N LYS A 399 -34.54 15.71 13.57
CA LYS A 399 -34.43 15.74 15.05
C LYS A 399 -35.72 16.20 15.74
N LYS A 400 -36.62 16.92 15.04
CA LYS A 400 -37.93 17.33 15.57
C LYS A 400 -38.91 16.15 15.64
N GLY A 401 -38.67 15.06 14.93
CA GLY A 401 -39.50 13.86 14.90
C GLY A 401 -40.67 13.94 13.92
N ASP A 402 -41.37 15.03 13.83
CA ASP A 402 -42.56 15.21 12.97
C ASP A 402 -42.53 16.61 12.35
N CYS A 403 -42.59 16.70 11.03
CA CYS A 403 -42.53 17.96 10.26
C CYS A 403 -43.59 18.01 9.17
N ALA A 404 -44.24 19.18 9.02
CA ALA A 404 -45.16 19.44 7.91
C ALA A 404 -44.34 19.64 6.60
N TYR A 405 -44.96 19.33 5.45
CA TYR A 405 -44.38 19.61 4.12
C TYR A 405 -44.02 21.08 3.94
N SER A 406 -44.82 22.00 4.49
CA SER A 406 -44.52 23.44 4.46
C SER A 406 -43.23 23.81 5.20
N GLU A 407 -42.95 23.20 6.35
CA GLU A 407 -41.70 23.43 7.09
C GLU A 407 -40.48 22.87 6.32
N ILE A 408 -40.64 21.69 5.72
CA ILE A 408 -39.60 21.06 4.90
C ILE A 408 -39.29 21.89 3.66
N LYS A 409 -40.38 22.34 2.93
CA LYS A 409 -40.28 23.21 1.77
C LYS A 409 -39.49 24.49 2.09
N GLU A 410 -39.82 25.16 3.19
CA GLU A 410 -39.16 26.39 3.61
C GLU A 410 -37.68 26.14 3.96
N ALA A 411 -37.41 25.11 4.69
CA ALA A 411 -36.04 24.78 5.12
C ALA A 411 -35.16 24.30 3.97
N LEU A 412 -35.69 23.54 3.01
CA LEU A 412 -34.94 23.02 1.86
C LEU A 412 -34.96 24.00 0.66
N GLN A 413 -35.75 25.06 0.74
CA GLN A 413 -35.96 26.03 -0.36
C GLN A 413 -36.25 25.32 -1.69
N CYS A 414 -37.23 24.42 -1.67
CA CYS A 414 -37.67 23.64 -2.82
C CYS A 414 -39.17 23.84 -3.08
N GLU A 415 -39.68 23.37 -4.21
CA GLU A 415 -41.12 23.34 -4.47
C GLU A 415 -41.78 22.21 -3.64
N GLU A 416 -43.10 22.37 -3.35
CA GLU A 416 -43.83 21.35 -2.55
C GLU A 416 -43.85 19.97 -3.22
N ALA A 417 -43.85 19.94 -4.56
CA ALA A 417 -43.78 18.72 -5.33
C ALA A 417 -42.42 17.99 -5.20
N GLU A 418 -41.32 18.71 -4.89
CA GLU A 418 -39.99 18.16 -4.72
C GLU A 418 -39.74 17.61 -3.31
N VAL A 419 -40.60 17.94 -2.33
CA VAL A 419 -40.43 17.52 -0.92
C VAL A 419 -40.35 16.00 -0.81
N GLU A 420 -41.26 15.29 -1.47
CA GLU A 420 -41.29 13.82 -1.42
C GLU A 420 -40.04 13.22 -2.04
N GLU A 421 -39.54 13.74 -3.16
CA GLU A 421 -38.30 13.31 -3.80
C GLU A 421 -37.10 13.53 -2.88
N CYS A 422 -37.01 14.68 -2.22
CA CYS A 422 -35.94 14.97 -1.26
C CYS A 422 -35.95 13.99 -0.08
N VAL A 423 -37.14 13.65 0.44
CA VAL A 423 -37.28 12.66 1.54
C VAL A 423 -36.85 11.26 1.06
N VAL A 424 -37.34 10.84 -0.12
CA VAL A 424 -36.98 9.52 -0.70
C VAL A 424 -35.48 9.43 -0.93
N ARG A 425 -34.83 10.46 -1.44
CA ARG A 425 -33.38 10.54 -1.63
C ARG A 425 -32.63 10.42 -0.30
N ALA A 426 -33.08 11.12 0.74
CA ALA A 426 -32.45 11.08 2.06
C ALA A 426 -32.63 9.71 2.75
N VAL A 427 -33.76 9.04 2.56
CA VAL A 427 -33.98 7.66 3.03
C VAL A 427 -33.12 6.69 2.23
N GLY A 428 -33.04 6.83 0.91
CA GLY A 428 -32.20 6.01 0.05
C GLY A 428 -30.71 6.15 0.36
N ALA A 429 -30.27 7.33 0.78
CA ALA A 429 -28.91 7.60 1.25
C ALA A 429 -28.63 7.11 2.69
N GLY A 430 -29.64 6.57 3.39
CA GLY A 430 -29.50 6.08 4.76
C GLY A 430 -29.30 7.16 5.84
N VAL A 431 -29.50 8.43 5.47
CA VAL A 431 -29.31 9.58 6.38
C VAL A 431 -30.47 9.73 7.35
N VAL A 432 -31.69 9.42 6.89
CA VAL A 432 -32.91 9.44 7.71
C VAL A 432 -33.74 8.19 7.46
N ASP A 433 -34.48 7.73 8.48
CA ASP A 433 -35.60 6.80 8.34
C ASP A 433 -36.88 7.59 8.59
N ALA A 434 -37.77 7.61 7.62
CA ALA A 434 -38.97 8.43 7.67
C ALA A 434 -40.17 7.71 7.08
N LYS A 435 -41.36 8.11 7.55
CA LYS A 435 -42.68 7.71 7.00
C LYS A 435 -43.38 8.97 6.50
N MET A 436 -43.86 8.93 5.30
CA MET A 436 -44.62 10.05 4.69
C MET A 436 -46.12 9.80 4.82
N ASP A 437 -46.80 10.79 5.36
CA ASP A 437 -48.28 10.89 5.35
C ASP A 437 -48.71 11.93 4.33
N GLN A 438 -48.98 11.47 3.13
CA GLN A 438 -49.38 12.35 1.98
C GLN A 438 -50.74 13.02 2.19
N ILE A 439 -51.64 12.38 2.96
CA ILE A 439 -52.99 12.93 3.19
C ILE A 439 -52.89 14.16 4.10
N ASN A 440 -52.13 14.05 5.18
CA ASN A 440 -51.95 15.13 6.16
C ASN A 440 -50.75 16.02 5.81
N LYS A 441 -50.04 15.74 4.70
CA LYS A 441 -48.83 16.45 4.26
C LYS A 441 -47.75 16.57 5.37
N ARG A 442 -47.40 15.44 5.98
CA ARG A 442 -46.44 15.36 7.08
C ARG A 442 -45.43 14.24 6.85
N VAL A 443 -44.23 14.44 7.40
CA VAL A 443 -43.17 13.44 7.42
C VAL A 443 -42.80 13.13 8.88
N VAL A 444 -42.89 11.86 9.27
CA VAL A 444 -42.53 11.38 10.60
C VAL A 444 -41.15 10.73 10.50
N PHE A 445 -40.18 11.33 11.14
CA PHE A 445 -38.80 10.83 11.19
C PHE A 445 -38.65 9.89 12.39
N THR A 446 -38.14 8.68 12.14
CA THR A 446 -37.89 7.68 13.18
C THR A 446 -36.43 7.60 13.57
N ARG A 447 -35.53 7.91 12.64
CA ARG A 447 -34.08 7.98 12.85
C ARG A 447 -33.50 9.07 11.99
N CYS A 448 -32.54 9.81 12.54
CA CYS A 448 -31.77 10.81 11.82
C CYS A 448 -30.29 10.68 12.19
N THR A 449 -29.44 10.86 11.21
CA THR A 449 -27.99 10.84 11.40
C THR A 449 -27.49 12.27 11.60
N ASP A 450 -26.68 12.51 12.61
CA ASP A 450 -26.08 13.83 12.83
C ASP A 450 -25.02 14.14 11.78
N ARG A 451 -25.00 15.40 11.29
CA ARG A 451 -24.00 15.86 10.34
C ARG A 451 -22.60 15.96 10.96
N VAL A 452 -22.55 16.42 12.21
CA VAL A 452 -21.33 16.57 13.02
C VAL A 452 -21.66 16.12 14.43
N PHE A 453 -20.84 15.28 15.00
CA PHE A 453 -20.97 14.82 16.37
C PHE A 453 -20.03 15.65 17.26
N SER A 454 -20.56 16.72 17.81
CA SER A 454 -19.80 17.69 18.62
C SER A 454 -19.66 17.25 20.09
N GLY A 455 -18.95 18.06 20.88
CA GLY A 455 -18.84 17.81 22.31
C GLY A 455 -20.16 17.81 23.06
N ALA A 456 -21.18 18.52 22.56
CA ALA A 456 -22.52 18.57 23.16
C ALA A 456 -23.24 17.20 22.99
N GLU A 457 -23.19 16.64 21.77
CA GLU A 457 -23.75 15.32 21.48
C GLU A 457 -23.02 14.21 22.28
N TRP A 458 -21.71 14.32 22.45
CA TRP A 458 -20.94 13.41 23.32
C TRP A 458 -21.40 13.48 24.77
N GLN A 459 -21.67 14.67 25.30
CA GLN A 459 -22.20 14.84 26.69
C GLN A 459 -23.60 14.27 26.80
N GLU A 460 -24.47 14.48 25.84
CA GLU A 460 -25.83 13.92 25.80
C GLU A 460 -25.79 12.39 25.77
N LEU A 461 -24.94 11.82 24.91
CA LEU A 461 -24.74 10.35 24.86
C LEU A 461 -24.22 9.81 26.20
N GLY A 462 -23.26 10.49 26.82
CA GLY A 462 -22.74 10.14 28.13
C GLY A 462 -23.82 10.17 29.21
N ALA A 463 -24.70 11.17 29.19
CA ALA A 463 -25.85 11.26 30.13
C ALA A 463 -26.86 10.12 29.91
N LYS A 464 -27.18 9.77 28.64
CA LYS A 464 -28.05 8.63 28.29
C LYS A 464 -27.47 7.31 28.77
N ILE A 465 -26.18 7.04 28.55
CA ILE A 465 -25.48 5.84 29.00
C ILE A 465 -25.51 5.75 30.54
N SER A 466 -25.26 6.86 31.24
CA SER A 466 -25.29 6.95 32.69
C SER A 466 -26.69 6.64 33.23
N SER A 467 -27.73 7.16 32.59
CA SER A 467 -29.14 6.87 32.94
C SER A 467 -29.48 5.39 32.75
N TRP A 468 -29.04 4.78 31.63
CA TRP A 468 -29.24 3.35 31.38
C TRP A 468 -28.54 2.48 32.44
N ARG A 469 -27.28 2.84 32.79
CA ARG A 469 -26.54 2.17 33.85
C ARG A 469 -27.31 2.24 35.18
N GLY A 470 -27.79 3.42 35.56
CA GLY A 470 -28.60 3.58 36.77
C GLY A 470 -29.88 2.72 36.77
N SER A 471 -30.54 2.60 35.61
CA SER A 471 -31.71 1.75 35.43
C SER A 471 -31.37 0.27 35.59
N ILE A 472 -30.24 -0.18 35.05
CA ILE A 472 -29.75 -1.57 35.18
C ILE A 472 -29.37 -1.86 36.63
N ASP A 473 -28.66 -0.95 37.31
CA ASP A 473 -28.28 -1.08 38.71
C ASP A 473 -29.53 -1.20 39.62
N ALA A 474 -30.55 -0.39 39.35
CA ALA A 474 -31.83 -0.46 40.07
C ALA A 474 -32.59 -1.79 39.86
N LEU A 475 -32.57 -2.33 38.63
CA LEU A 475 -33.12 -3.64 38.32
C LEU A 475 -32.36 -4.76 39.03
N GLN A 476 -31.02 -4.69 39.01
CA GLN A 476 -30.16 -5.66 39.70
C GLN A 476 -30.40 -5.68 41.22
N GLN A 477 -30.54 -4.50 41.84
CA GLN A 477 -30.88 -4.40 43.27
C GLN A 477 -32.23 -5.02 43.57
N ARG A 478 -33.25 -4.81 42.73
CA ARG A 478 -34.57 -5.44 42.90
C ARG A 478 -34.53 -6.95 42.77
N LEU A 479 -33.73 -7.47 41.83
CA LEU A 479 -33.60 -8.93 41.64
C LEU A 479 -32.80 -9.59 42.75
N SER A 480 -31.83 -8.90 43.36
CA SER A 480 -31.04 -9.43 44.48
C SER A 480 -31.74 -9.29 45.83
N ALA A 481 -32.80 -8.50 45.92
CA ALA A 481 -33.61 -8.33 47.14
C ALA A 481 -34.77 -9.32 47.24
N ASN A 482 -35.07 -10.09 46.17
CA ASN A 482 -35.98 -11.22 46.15
C ASN A 482 -35.20 -12.53 46.14
#